data_44ddc32b9f0c4f7a277a15cf56c6d564
#
_entry.id   44ddc32b9f0c4f7a277a15cf56c6d564
#
_cell.length_a   1.000
_cell.length_b   1.000
_cell.length_c   1.000
_cell.angle_alpha   90.00
_cell.angle_beta   90.00
_cell.angle_gamma   90.00
#
_symmetry.space_group_name_H-M   'P 1'
#
loop_
_entity.id
_entity.type
_entity.pdbx_description
1 polymer ?
#
loop_
_entity_poly.entity_id
_entity_poly.type
_entity_poly.pdbx_seq_one_letter_code
_entity_poly.pdbx_strand_id
1 'polypeptide(L)'
;MAKPIISAQLYTVRDYAKTEQDLANTLEKVKSCGYDNVQVSGVGPYSVDFLKNKLDELGMSTFGTHSNYDRIINDTDTLIEEHKKLGMKYIGLGWRRCKSKEETLAFIEEITPATKKIKEAGLQFTYHNHHHEFARLEDGSTMMEVVLENTDPNLFGLLVDTHWLQTAGVSVEKFLKDNINRIQVIHLKDYMLDSKLERRYAVVGEGNMDFESIMALAEKLGIKYCAVEQDDCYGENPFDCLARSRDNLKKMGY
;
A
#
# COMPACT_ATOMS: atom_id res chain seq x y z
N MET A 1 -9.78 19.93 4.45
CA MET A 1 -10.22 18.55 4.70
C MET A 1 -9.41 17.98 5.86
N ALA A 2 -9.75 16.79 6.38
CA ALA A 2 -8.91 16.16 7.41
C ALA A 2 -7.57 15.71 6.78
N LYS A 3 -6.48 15.85 7.51
CA LYS A 3 -5.17 15.35 7.08
C LYS A 3 -5.20 13.81 6.98
N PRO A 4 -4.46 13.22 6.02
CA PRO A 4 -4.34 11.79 5.94
C PRO A 4 -3.63 11.21 7.18
N ILE A 5 -3.98 9.98 7.53
CA ILE A 5 -3.28 9.22 8.56
C ILE A 5 -1.97 8.70 7.96
N ILE A 6 -0.85 9.09 8.57
CA ILE A 6 0.46 8.58 8.16
C ILE A 6 0.70 7.22 8.81
N SER A 7 0.97 6.23 8.00
CA SER A 7 1.15 4.83 8.37
C SER A 7 2.53 4.32 7.96
N ALA A 8 3.02 3.27 8.60
CA ALA A 8 4.18 2.54 8.13
C ALA A 8 3.74 1.26 7.39
N GLN A 9 4.27 1.01 6.19
CA GLN A 9 4.13 -0.27 5.51
C GLN A 9 5.19 -1.24 6.05
N LEU A 10 4.75 -2.32 6.70
CA LEU A 10 5.65 -3.25 7.39
C LEU A 10 6.57 -4.04 6.44
N TYR A 11 6.29 -4.03 5.14
CA TYR A 11 7.19 -4.62 4.15
C TYR A 11 8.60 -4.01 4.19
N THR A 12 8.73 -2.73 4.55
CA THR A 12 10.01 -2.05 4.76
C THR A 12 10.88 -2.75 5.81
N VAL A 13 10.26 -3.30 6.85
CA VAL A 13 10.94 -3.96 7.99
C VAL A 13 10.71 -5.47 8.03
N ARG A 14 10.29 -6.08 6.90
CA ARG A 14 9.92 -7.50 6.80
C ARG A 14 10.96 -8.48 7.31
N ASP A 15 12.25 -8.13 7.21
CA ASP A 15 13.34 -8.98 7.65
C ASP A 15 13.47 -9.05 9.18
N TYR A 16 12.81 -8.15 9.88
CA TYR A 16 12.73 -8.07 11.35
C TYR A 16 11.39 -8.56 11.91
N ALA A 17 10.52 -9.17 11.09
CA ALA A 17 9.17 -9.58 11.47
C ALA A 17 8.85 -11.02 11.00
N LYS A 18 9.76 -11.96 11.23
CA LYS A 18 9.64 -13.34 10.72
C LYS A 18 8.85 -14.27 11.64
N THR A 19 8.75 -13.95 12.93
CA THR A 19 7.97 -14.68 13.94
C THR A 19 7.04 -13.72 14.68
N GLU A 20 6.09 -14.21 15.47
CA GLU A 20 5.24 -13.36 16.33
C GLU A 20 6.08 -12.50 17.29
N GLN A 21 7.16 -13.06 17.87
CA GLN A 21 8.04 -12.30 18.76
C GLN A 21 8.82 -11.22 18.01
N ASP A 22 9.31 -11.53 16.81
CA ASP A 22 9.98 -10.54 15.97
C ASP A 22 9.01 -9.44 15.55
N LEU A 23 7.77 -9.80 15.21
CA LEU A 23 6.72 -8.84 14.87
C LEU A 23 6.38 -7.93 16.06
N ALA A 24 6.30 -8.48 17.29
CA ALA A 24 6.09 -7.68 18.48
C ALA A 24 7.19 -6.62 18.66
N ASN A 25 8.46 -7.05 18.60
CA ASN A 25 9.62 -6.16 18.71
C ASN A 25 9.66 -5.11 17.57
N THR A 26 9.26 -5.53 16.38
CA THR A 26 9.19 -4.64 15.21
C THR A 26 8.11 -3.57 15.38
N LEU A 27 6.92 -3.92 15.86
CA LEU A 27 5.85 -2.95 16.12
C LEU A 27 6.26 -1.92 17.19
N GLU A 28 6.97 -2.34 18.25
CA GLU A 28 7.53 -1.41 19.26
C GLU A 28 8.50 -0.40 18.63
N LYS A 29 9.39 -0.87 17.75
CA LYS A 29 10.34 0.00 17.05
C LYS A 29 9.62 0.93 16.07
N VAL A 30 8.65 0.44 15.29
CA VAL A 30 7.83 1.26 14.38
C VAL A 30 7.07 2.33 15.16
N LYS A 31 6.52 1.99 16.32
CA LYS A 31 5.91 2.96 17.23
C LYS A 31 6.92 4.02 17.68
N SER A 32 8.13 3.63 18.04
CA SER A 32 9.18 4.57 18.44
C SER A 32 9.64 5.49 17.30
N CYS A 33 9.49 5.07 16.05
CA CYS A 33 9.68 5.92 14.86
C CYS A 33 8.56 6.96 14.64
N GLY A 34 7.52 6.95 15.48
CA GLY A 34 6.42 7.92 15.43
C GLY A 34 5.23 7.52 14.57
N TYR A 35 5.02 6.23 14.34
CA TYR A 35 3.85 5.72 13.64
C TYR A 35 2.86 5.08 14.61
N ASP A 36 1.61 5.54 14.57
CA ASP A 36 0.48 5.01 15.34
C ASP A 36 -0.42 4.09 14.50
N ASN A 37 -0.13 4.00 13.21
CA ASN A 37 -0.87 3.16 12.29
C ASN A 37 0.08 2.41 11.34
N VAL A 38 -0.28 1.18 10.98
CA VAL A 38 0.52 0.34 10.07
C VAL A 38 -0.33 -0.32 8.99
N GLN A 39 0.32 -0.71 7.89
CA GLN A 39 -0.20 -1.70 6.95
C GLN A 39 0.56 -3.01 7.15
N VAL A 40 -0.16 -4.12 7.28
CA VAL A 40 0.45 -5.44 7.49
C VAL A 40 0.76 -6.09 6.16
N SER A 41 2.05 -6.26 5.87
CA SER A 41 2.52 -6.86 4.61
C SER A 41 3.92 -7.45 4.78
N GLY A 42 4.18 -8.61 4.20
CA GLY A 42 5.49 -9.25 4.17
C GLY A 42 6.02 -9.75 5.52
N VAL A 43 5.16 -9.77 6.54
CA VAL A 43 5.49 -10.30 7.87
C VAL A 43 5.34 -11.83 7.92
N GLY A 44 6.01 -12.46 8.87
CA GLY A 44 5.88 -13.89 9.14
C GLY A 44 4.49 -14.26 9.67
N PRO A 45 4.22 -15.56 9.88
CA PRO A 45 2.93 -16.01 10.37
C PRO A 45 2.64 -15.45 11.76
N TYR A 46 1.42 -15.03 11.96
CA TYR A 46 0.89 -14.55 13.26
C TYR A 46 -0.56 -15.01 13.44
N SER A 47 -0.97 -15.15 14.70
CA SER A 47 -2.38 -15.29 15.02
C SER A 47 -3.05 -13.92 15.09
N VAL A 48 -4.32 -13.85 14.70
CA VAL A 48 -5.10 -12.62 14.71
C VAL A 48 -5.19 -12.04 16.12
N ASP A 49 -5.34 -12.92 17.14
CA ASP A 49 -5.39 -12.52 18.55
C ASP A 49 -4.07 -11.91 19.02
N PHE A 50 -2.94 -12.50 18.64
CA PHE A 50 -1.64 -11.95 18.96
C PHE A 50 -1.48 -10.53 18.39
N LEU A 51 -1.73 -10.36 17.08
CA LEU A 51 -1.59 -9.05 16.44
C LEU A 51 -2.55 -8.02 17.06
N LYS A 52 -3.81 -8.39 17.30
CA LYS A 52 -4.80 -7.51 17.94
C LYS A 52 -4.34 -7.04 19.32
N ASN A 53 -3.93 -7.98 20.17
CA ASN A 53 -3.48 -7.68 21.54
C ASN A 53 -2.24 -6.79 21.52
N LYS A 54 -1.28 -7.05 20.63
CA LYS A 54 -0.04 -6.25 20.54
C LYS A 54 -0.32 -4.84 20.05
N LEU A 55 -1.18 -4.67 19.05
CA LEU A 55 -1.58 -3.34 18.59
C LEU A 55 -2.30 -2.56 19.69
N ASP A 56 -3.22 -3.20 20.43
CA ASP A 56 -3.93 -2.58 21.53
C ASP A 56 -2.97 -2.17 22.67
N GLU A 57 -2.02 -3.04 23.06
CA GLU A 57 -0.97 -2.77 24.05
C GLU A 57 -0.17 -1.51 23.69
N LEU A 58 0.20 -1.36 22.41
CA LEU A 58 0.98 -0.23 21.92
C LEU A 58 0.15 1.02 21.63
N GLY A 59 -1.18 0.96 21.72
CA GLY A 59 -2.06 2.02 21.28
C GLY A 59 -1.92 2.31 19.77
N MET A 60 -1.67 1.27 19.00
CA MET A 60 -1.54 1.32 17.55
C MET A 60 -2.80 0.78 16.86
N SER A 61 -2.95 1.12 15.59
CA SER A 61 -4.00 0.61 14.73
C SER A 61 -3.45 0.10 13.40
N THR A 62 -4.27 -0.61 12.65
CA THR A 62 -3.94 -1.02 11.29
C THR A 62 -5.13 -0.74 10.38
N PHE A 63 -4.86 -0.32 9.14
CA PHE A 63 -5.93 -0.04 8.19
C PHE A 63 -6.20 -1.20 7.22
N GLY A 64 -5.23 -2.10 7.02
CA GLY A 64 -5.36 -3.19 6.06
C GLY A 64 -4.09 -3.99 5.85
N THR A 65 -4.19 -4.92 4.92
CA THR A 65 -3.10 -5.85 4.59
C THR A 65 -2.74 -5.79 3.11
N HIS A 66 -1.58 -6.39 2.76
CA HIS A 66 -1.44 -7.09 1.49
C HIS A 66 -1.64 -8.58 1.75
N SER A 67 -2.74 -9.12 1.23
CA SER A 67 -3.11 -10.53 1.41
C SER A 67 -2.69 -11.37 0.21
N ASN A 68 -2.46 -12.67 0.44
CA ASN A 68 -2.17 -13.61 -0.63
C ASN A 68 -3.38 -13.72 -1.58
N TYR A 69 -3.13 -13.77 -2.89
CA TYR A 69 -4.16 -13.85 -3.92
C TYR A 69 -5.09 -15.06 -3.72
N ASP A 70 -4.50 -16.24 -3.48
CA ASP A 70 -5.28 -17.46 -3.29
C ASP A 70 -6.19 -17.37 -2.07
N ARG A 71 -5.77 -16.70 -0.98
CA ARG A 71 -6.64 -16.44 0.17
C ARG A 71 -7.79 -15.49 -0.19
N ILE A 72 -7.51 -14.46 -0.99
CA ILE A 72 -8.56 -13.50 -1.39
C ILE A 72 -9.68 -14.20 -2.14
N ILE A 73 -9.37 -15.11 -3.08
CA ILE A 73 -10.37 -15.77 -3.93
C ILE A 73 -10.97 -17.03 -3.31
N ASN A 74 -10.20 -17.81 -2.53
CA ASN A 74 -10.61 -19.12 -2.03
C ASN A 74 -10.99 -19.13 -0.54
N ASP A 75 -10.55 -18.13 0.25
CA ASP A 75 -10.76 -18.05 1.70
C ASP A 75 -11.28 -16.67 2.12
N THR A 76 -12.09 -16.06 1.26
CA THR A 76 -12.57 -14.67 1.39
C THR A 76 -13.29 -14.46 2.72
N ASP A 77 -14.14 -15.40 3.13
CA ASP A 77 -14.98 -15.24 4.32
C ASP A 77 -14.14 -15.22 5.61
N THR A 78 -13.15 -16.13 5.74
CA THR A 78 -12.20 -16.12 6.87
C THR A 78 -11.38 -14.82 6.87
N LEU A 79 -10.90 -14.40 5.70
CA LEU A 79 -10.12 -13.17 5.56
C LEU A 79 -10.92 -11.93 5.97
N ILE A 80 -12.20 -11.87 5.65
CA ILE A 80 -13.12 -10.81 6.09
C ILE A 80 -13.25 -10.78 7.62
N GLU A 81 -13.45 -11.92 8.27
CA GLU A 81 -13.60 -11.98 9.73
C GLU A 81 -12.31 -11.60 10.46
N GLU A 82 -11.15 -12.02 9.96
CA GLU A 82 -9.84 -11.60 10.47
C GLU A 82 -9.68 -10.06 10.41
N HIS A 83 -10.02 -9.45 9.26
CA HIS A 83 -9.93 -8.01 9.08
C HIS A 83 -10.88 -7.24 9.99
N LYS A 84 -12.12 -7.73 10.15
CA LYS A 84 -13.08 -7.14 11.09
C LYS A 84 -12.57 -7.20 12.54
N LYS A 85 -12.03 -8.34 12.97
CA LYS A 85 -11.47 -8.53 14.30
C LYS A 85 -10.31 -7.58 14.60
N LEU A 86 -9.48 -7.28 13.59
CA LEU A 86 -8.38 -6.32 13.66
C LEU A 86 -8.82 -4.86 13.46
N GLY A 87 -10.10 -4.61 13.16
CA GLY A 87 -10.60 -3.25 12.87
C GLY A 87 -10.12 -2.68 11.54
N MET A 88 -9.59 -3.51 10.66
CA MET A 88 -9.13 -3.13 9.33
C MET A 88 -10.28 -2.79 8.40
N LYS A 89 -10.01 -1.95 7.39
CA LYS A 89 -10.99 -1.53 6.38
C LYS A 89 -10.66 -2.05 4.98
N TYR A 90 -9.40 -2.38 4.73
CA TYR A 90 -8.91 -2.68 3.40
C TYR A 90 -8.26 -4.07 3.34
N ILE A 91 -8.74 -4.89 2.40
CA ILE A 91 -8.10 -6.15 1.99
C ILE A 91 -7.35 -5.83 0.71
N GLY A 92 -6.02 -5.78 0.77
CA GLY A 92 -5.17 -5.41 -0.36
C GLY A 92 -4.60 -6.61 -1.09
N LEU A 93 -4.58 -6.53 -2.42
CA LEU A 93 -3.73 -7.39 -3.26
C LEU A 93 -2.46 -6.62 -3.59
N GLY A 94 -1.32 -7.11 -3.10
CA GLY A 94 -0.04 -6.41 -3.21
C GLY A 94 0.67 -6.57 -4.54
N TRP A 95 0.34 -7.58 -5.35
CA TRP A 95 0.98 -7.83 -6.62
C TRP A 95 0.19 -8.78 -7.52
N ARG A 96 0.06 -8.44 -8.79
CA ARG A 96 -0.44 -9.32 -9.85
C ARG A 96 0.17 -8.89 -11.19
N ARG A 97 0.61 -9.84 -12.01
CA ARG A 97 1.10 -9.55 -13.35
C ARG A 97 0.28 -10.31 -14.37
N CYS A 98 -0.31 -9.59 -15.31
CA CYS A 98 -0.96 -10.13 -16.50
C CYS A 98 -0.15 -9.65 -17.71
N LYS A 99 0.06 -10.55 -18.67
CA LYS A 99 0.91 -10.30 -19.85
C LYS A 99 0.10 -9.95 -21.09
N SER A 100 -1.22 -10.12 -21.05
CA SER A 100 -2.14 -9.80 -22.14
C SER A 100 -3.44 -9.20 -21.59
N LYS A 101 -4.26 -8.66 -22.46
CA LYS A 101 -5.59 -8.17 -22.14
C LYS A 101 -6.50 -9.30 -21.67
N GLU A 102 -6.42 -10.46 -22.32
CA GLU A 102 -7.21 -11.65 -21.99
C GLU A 102 -6.86 -12.14 -20.57
N GLU A 103 -5.58 -12.20 -20.21
CA GLU A 103 -5.16 -12.55 -18.86
C GLU A 103 -5.67 -11.53 -17.84
N THR A 104 -5.70 -10.23 -18.19
CA THR A 104 -6.21 -9.19 -17.30
C THR A 104 -7.71 -9.31 -17.09
N LEU A 105 -8.47 -9.59 -18.17
CA LEU A 105 -9.92 -9.81 -18.07
C LEU A 105 -10.24 -11.06 -17.27
N ALA A 106 -9.51 -12.15 -17.48
CA ALA A 106 -9.65 -13.38 -16.67
C ALA A 106 -9.37 -13.13 -15.18
N PHE A 107 -8.33 -12.38 -14.85
CA PHE A 107 -8.05 -11.95 -13.47
C PHE A 107 -9.22 -11.16 -12.86
N ILE A 108 -9.78 -10.21 -13.61
CA ILE A 108 -10.92 -9.39 -13.16
C ILE A 108 -12.15 -10.30 -12.90
N GLU A 109 -12.44 -11.22 -13.81
CA GLU A 109 -13.54 -12.17 -13.66
C GLU A 109 -13.37 -13.04 -12.41
N GLU A 110 -12.16 -13.59 -12.20
CA GLU A 110 -11.83 -14.48 -11.08
C GLU A 110 -11.95 -13.77 -9.72
N ILE A 111 -11.49 -12.52 -9.60
CA ILE A 111 -11.48 -11.81 -8.32
C ILE A 111 -12.81 -11.13 -7.98
N THR A 112 -13.66 -10.86 -8.98
CA THR A 112 -14.91 -10.09 -8.81
C THR A 112 -15.85 -10.68 -7.73
N PRO A 113 -16.06 -12.00 -7.62
CA PRO A 113 -16.89 -12.57 -6.54
C PRO A 113 -16.36 -12.22 -5.14
N ALA A 114 -15.04 -12.27 -4.94
CA ALA A 114 -14.42 -11.92 -3.67
C ALA A 114 -14.58 -10.41 -3.36
N THR A 115 -14.38 -9.52 -4.35
CA THR A 115 -14.55 -8.07 -4.13
C THR A 115 -15.99 -7.71 -3.75
N LYS A 116 -16.99 -8.40 -4.28
CA LYS A 116 -18.40 -8.24 -3.90
C LYS A 116 -18.64 -8.63 -2.44
N LYS A 117 -18.19 -9.83 -2.03
CA LYS A 117 -18.28 -10.30 -0.63
C LYS A 117 -17.60 -9.33 0.34
N ILE A 118 -16.39 -8.86 0.00
CA ILE A 118 -15.64 -7.88 0.79
C ILE A 118 -16.46 -6.60 0.97
N LYS A 119 -17.08 -6.11 -0.10
CA LYS A 119 -17.93 -4.90 -0.07
C LYS A 119 -19.19 -5.10 0.77
N GLU A 120 -19.89 -6.20 0.60
CA GLU A 120 -21.09 -6.58 1.37
C GLU A 120 -20.80 -6.69 2.87
N ALA A 121 -19.57 -7.12 3.22
CA ALA A 121 -19.09 -7.18 4.59
C ALA A 121 -18.72 -5.81 5.20
N GLY A 122 -18.82 -4.70 4.43
CA GLY A 122 -18.49 -3.34 4.85
C GLY A 122 -16.98 -3.01 4.78
N LEU A 123 -16.20 -3.84 4.11
CA LEU A 123 -14.79 -3.64 3.82
C LEU A 123 -14.59 -3.19 2.38
N GLN A 124 -13.35 -2.91 1.99
CA GLN A 124 -13.00 -2.52 0.63
C GLN A 124 -11.79 -3.31 0.14
N PHE A 125 -11.92 -3.91 -1.04
CA PHE A 125 -10.78 -4.45 -1.77
C PHE A 125 -9.94 -3.32 -2.35
N THR A 126 -8.59 -3.45 -2.30
CA THR A 126 -7.66 -2.52 -2.93
C THR A 126 -6.58 -3.26 -3.70
N TYR A 127 -6.28 -2.78 -4.90
CA TYR A 127 -5.21 -3.28 -5.75
C TYR A 127 -4.02 -2.33 -5.69
N HIS A 128 -2.84 -2.84 -5.36
CA HIS A 128 -1.59 -2.09 -5.33
C HIS A 128 -0.88 -2.18 -6.67
N ASN A 129 -0.61 -1.03 -7.29
CA ASN A 129 0.09 -0.97 -8.57
C ASN A 129 1.60 -1.00 -8.41
N HIS A 130 2.24 -1.55 -9.44
CA HIS A 130 3.66 -1.39 -9.74
C HIS A 130 3.83 -0.65 -11.08
N HIS A 131 5.03 -0.66 -11.64
CA HIS A 131 5.30 -0.07 -12.95
C HIS A 131 4.86 -0.97 -14.11
N HIS A 132 4.80 -2.29 -13.90
CA HIS A 132 4.52 -3.23 -14.98
C HIS A 132 3.07 -3.17 -15.47
N GLU A 133 2.12 -2.68 -14.67
CA GLU A 133 0.73 -2.47 -15.10
C GLU A 133 0.59 -1.38 -16.16
N PHE A 134 1.62 -0.55 -16.32
CA PHE A 134 1.67 0.53 -17.32
C PHE A 134 2.51 0.17 -18.55
N ALA A 135 3.08 -1.04 -18.61
CA ALA A 135 3.72 -1.56 -19.81
C ALA A 135 2.69 -1.78 -20.91
N ARG A 136 3.06 -1.47 -22.17
CA ARG A 136 2.18 -1.68 -23.32
C ARG A 136 2.03 -3.17 -23.60
N LEU A 137 0.77 -3.61 -23.71
CA LEU A 137 0.36 -4.92 -24.17
C LEU A 137 0.40 -4.97 -25.72
N GLU A 138 0.17 -6.15 -26.31
CA GLU A 138 0.24 -6.32 -27.78
C GLU A 138 -0.77 -5.47 -28.56
N ASP A 139 -1.95 -5.22 -27.96
CA ASP A 139 -3.01 -4.36 -28.54
C ASP A 139 -2.76 -2.86 -28.32
N GLY A 140 -1.65 -2.50 -27.65
CA GLY A 140 -1.27 -1.12 -27.32
C GLY A 140 -1.91 -0.59 -26.03
N SER A 141 -2.85 -1.31 -25.40
CA SER A 141 -3.39 -0.98 -24.08
C SER A 141 -2.37 -1.27 -22.96
N THR A 142 -2.70 -0.92 -21.73
CA THR A 142 -1.95 -1.33 -20.55
C THR A 142 -2.84 -2.15 -19.62
N MET A 143 -2.24 -3.00 -18.78
CA MET A 143 -3.01 -3.73 -17.76
C MET A 143 -3.84 -2.78 -16.90
N MET A 144 -3.28 -1.62 -16.52
CA MET A 144 -3.99 -0.63 -15.70
C MET A 144 -5.20 -0.04 -16.44
N GLU A 145 -5.07 0.31 -17.73
CA GLU A 145 -6.22 0.76 -18.54
C GLU A 145 -7.32 -0.29 -18.57
N VAL A 146 -6.97 -1.56 -18.83
CA VAL A 146 -7.95 -2.67 -18.85
C VAL A 146 -8.65 -2.81 -17.51
N VAL A 147 -7.92 -2.74 -16.39
CA VAL A 147 -8.49 -2.79 -15.02
C VAL A 147 -9.45 -1.62 -14.80
N LEU A 148 -9.04 -0.40 -15.12
CA LEU A 148 -9.87 0.80 -14.90
C LEU A 148 -11.17 0.78 -15.70
N GLU A 149 -11.14 0.28 -16.92
CA GLU A 149 -12.28 0.21 -17.84
C GLU A 149 -13.26 -0.93 -17.51
N ASN A 150 -12.77 -2.03 -16.95
CA ASN A 150 -13.55 -3.26 -16.78
C ASN A 150 -13.88 -3.60 -15.30
N THR A 151 -13.63 -2.68 -14.36
CA THR A 151 -13.97 -2.88 -12.95
C THR A 151 -14.87 -1.76 -12.40
N ASP A 152 -15.81 -2.12 -11.52
CA ASP A 152 -16.60 -1.15 -10.76
C ASP A 152 -15.71 -0.49 -9.69
N PRO A 153 -15.54 0.85 -9.68
CA PRO A 153 -14.76 1.57 -8.69
C PRO A 153 -15.25 1.40 -7.24
N ASN A 154 -16.51 1.02 -7.05
CA ASN A 154 -17.05 0.74 -5.72
C ASN A 154 -16.62 -0.63 -5.17
N LEU A 155 -16.24 -1.56 -6.04
CA LEU A 155 -15.82 -2.93 -5.71
C LEU A 155 -14.30 -3.08 -5.76
N PHE A 156 -13.68 -2.48 -6.78
CA PHE A 156 -12.25 -2.60 -7.07
C PHE A 156 -11.56 -1.26 -6.81
N GLY A 157 -11.14 -1.05 -5.57
CA GLY A 157 -10.37 0.13 -5.17
C GLY A 157 -8.91 0.02 -5.57
N LEU A 158 -8.22 1.17 -5.56
CA LEU A 158 -6.78 1.26 -5.78
C LEU A 158 -6.06 1.68 -4.50
N LEU A 159 -4.92 1.06 -4.27
CA LEU A 159 -3.86 1.51 -3.40
C LEU A 159 -2.71 1.94 -4.31
N VAL A 160 -2.50 3.25 -4.41
CA VAL A 160 -1.59 3.82 -5.42
C VAL A 160 -0.20 4.02 -4.84
N ASP A 161 0.80 3.46 -5.52
CA ASP A 161 2.21 3.65 -5.16
C ASP A 161 2.85 4.75 -6.02
N THR A 162 3.36 5.78 -5.35
CA THR A 162 3.93 6.98 -5.99
C THR A 162 5.22 6.68 -6.76
N HIS A 163 6.10 5.83 -6.20
CA HIS A 163 7.35 5.43 -6.84
C HIS A 163 7.10 4.67 -8.14
N TRP A 164 6.15 3.74 -8.11
CA TRP A 164 5.88 2.90 -9.28
C TRP A 164 5.20 3.67 -10.40
N LEU A 165 4.35 4.66 -10.10
CA LEU A 165 3.85 5.61 -11.12
C LEU A 165 5.00 6.40 -11.74
N GLN A 166 5.87 6.98 -10.91
CA GLN A 166 7.04 7.73 -11.39
C GLN A 166 7.96 6.85 -12.24
N THR A 167 8.20 5.62 -11.82
CA THR A 167 9.00 4.63 -12.56
C THR A 167 8.41 4.30 -13.93
N ALA A 168 7.09 4.26 -14.03
CA ALA A 168 6.37 4.02 -15.29
C ALA A 168 6.27 5.27 -16.18
N GLY A 169 6.77 6.42 -15.73
CA GLY A 169 6.63 7.70 -16.46
C GLY A 169 5.21 8.28 -16.41
N VAL A 170 4.40 7.85 -15.45
CA VAL A 170 3.03 8.34 -15.23
C VAL A 170 3.05 9.50 -14.24
N SER A 171 2.37 10.59 -14.57
CA SER A 171 2.22 11.72 -13.64
C SER A 171 1.42 11.31 -12.41
N VAL A 172 2.06 11.30 -11.25
CA VAL A 172 1.45 10.94 -9.96
C VAL A 172 0.22 11.80 -9.70
N GLU A 173 0.37 13.12 -9.79
CA GLU A 173 -0.74 14.05 -9.53
C GLU A 173 -1.93 13.85 -10.47
N LYS A 174 -1.64 13.67 -11.78
CA LYS A 174 -2.70 13.45 -12.76
C LYS A 174 -3.43 12.13 -12.47
N PHE A 175 -2.69 11.06 -12.20
CA PHE A 175 -3.28 9.74 -11.91
C PHE A 175 -4.16 9.77 -10.66
N LEU A 176 -3.72 10.45 -9.59
CA LEU A 176 -4.49 10.61 -8.37
C LEU A 176 -5.80 11.40 -8.62
N LYS A 177 -5.73 12.50 -9.39
CA LYS A 177 -6.90 13.32 -9.73
C LYS A 177 -7.92 12.57 -10.56
N ASP A 178 -7.46 11.83 -11.58
CA ASP A 178 -8.33 11.14 -12.54
C ASP A 178 -9.03 9.91 -11.91
N ASN A 179 -8.43 9.30 -10.89
CA ASN A 179 -8.91 8.05 -10.30
C ASN A 179 -9.35 8.16 -8.84
N ILE A 180 -9.57 9.38 -8.33
CA ILE A 180 -9.87 9.59 -6.90
C ILE A 180 -11.12 8.85 -6.40
N ASN A 181 -12.08 8.57 -7.28
CA ASN A 181 -13.29 7.84 -6.96
C ASN A 181 -13.05 6.39 -6.46
N ARG A 182 -11.84 5.86 -6.65
CA ARG A 182 -11.44 4.50 -6.21
C ARG A 182 -10.17 4.46 -5.36
N ILE A 183 -9.52 5.62 -5.08
CA ILE A 183 -8.29 5.68 -4.29
C ILE A 183 -8.61 6.06 -2.84
N GLN A 184 -8.23 5.21 -1.89
CA GLN A 184 -8.39 5.46 -0.46
C GLN A 184 -7.05 5.50 0.27
N VAL A 185 -6.04 4.89 -0.32
CA VAL A 185 -4.70 4.69 0.24
C VAL A 185 -3.67 5.00 -0.82
N ILE A 186 -2.59 5.68 -0.43
CA ILE A 186 -1.39 5.79 -1.26
C ILE A 186 -0.18 5.28 -0.49
N HIS A 187 0.75 4.64 -1.20
CA HIS A 187 2.09 4.41 -0.70
C HIS A 187 2.97 5.61 -0.99
N LEU A 188 3.52 6.18 0.06
CA LEU A 188 4.56 7.19 -0.02
C LEU A 188 5.89 6.45 -0.15
N LYS A 189 6.31 6.23 -1.37
CA LYS A 189 7.56 5.57 -1.72
C LYS A 189 8.35 6.50 -2.62
N ASP A 190 9.47 7.02 -2.11
CA ASP A 190 10.26 8.01 -2.81
C ASP A 190 11.23 7.36 -3.80
N TYR A 191 11.70 8.16 -4.73
CA TYR A 191 12.51 7.75 -5.87
C TYR A 191 13.70 8.70 -5.98
N MET A 192 14.89 8.15 -6.20
CA MET A 192 16.07 8.96 -6.51
C MET A 192 16.90 8.34 -7.63
N LEU A 193 17.69 9.17 -8.28
CA LEU A 193 18.82 8.73 -9.10
C LEU A 193 20.10 8.89 -8.27
N ASP A 194 20.89 7.83 -8.19
CA ASP A 194 22.21 7.91 -7.55
C ASP A 194 23.27 8.50 -8.50
N SER A 195 24.51 8.61 -8.02
CA SER A 195 25.62 9.15 -8.80
C SER A 195 26.00 8.30 -10.03
N LYS A 196 25.49 7.07 -10.12
CA LYS A 196 25.66 6.18 -11.27
C LYS A 196 24.47 6.21 -12.22
N LEU A 197 23.50 7.09 -11.98
CA LEU A 197 22.23 7.20 -12.71
C LEU A 197 21.35 5.95 -12.56
N GLU A 198 21.55 5.17 -11.49
CA GLU A 198 20.70 4.05 -11.16
C GLU A 198 19.51 4.52 -10.32
N ARG A 199 18.34 3.96 -10.61
CA ARG A 199 17.14 4.23 -9.82
C ARG A 199 17.25 3.54 -8.46
N ARG A 200 16.92 4.29 -7.40
CA ARG A 200 16.87 3.78 -6.04
C ARG A 200 15.62 4.24 -5.32
N TYR A 201 15.23 3.48 -4.33
CA TYR A 201 14.31 3.95 -3.31
C TYR A 201 15.03 4.98 -2.44
N ALA A 202 14.27 5.91 -1.91
CA ALA A 202 14.79 6.90 -0.98
C ALA A 202 13.88 7.04 0.24
N VAL A 203 14.43 7.55 1.32
CA VAL A 203 13.64 8.07 2.44
C VAL A 203 12.71 9.16 1.92
N VAL A 204 11.44 9.10 2.30
CA VAL A 204 10.42 10.06 1.84
C VAL A 204 10.86 11.49 2.13
N GLY A 205 10.94 12.32 1.08
CA GLY A 205 11.40 13.68 1.12
C GLY A 205 12.93 13.86 1.02
N GLU A 206 13.70 12.80 0.80
CA GLU A 206 15.13 12.86 0.52
C GLU A 206 15.46 12.48 -0.93
N GLY A 207 14.45 12.05 -1.71
CA GLY A 207 14.59 11.68 -3.11
C GLY A 207 14.31 12.83 -4.08
N ASN A 208 13.89 12.44 -5.28
CA ASN A 208 13.64 13.39 -6.39
C ASN A 208 12.16 13.73 -6.57
N MET A 209 11.25 13.12 -5.81
CA MET A 209 9.81 13.36 -5.95
C MET A 209 9.36 14.54 -5.09
N ASP A 210 8.43 15.33 -5.60
CA ASP A 210 7.83 16.46 -4.88
C ASP A 210 6.76 15.99 -3.89
N PHE A 211 7.20 15.53 -2.71
CA PHE A 211 6.27 15.06 -1.67
C PHE A 211 5.49 16.21 -1.01
N GLU A 212 5.93 17.45 -1.06
CA GLU A 212 5.12 18.57 -0.59
C GLU A 212 3.85 18.71 -1.44
N SER A 213 3.99 18.71 -2.78
CA SER A 213 2.85 18.76 -3.70
C SER A 213 1.99 17.51 -3.64
N ILE A 214 2.60 16.31 -3.54
CA ILE A 214 1.86 15.04 -3.44
C ILE A 214 1.01 15.00 -2.17
N MET A 215 1.56 15.39 -1.02
CA MET A 215 0.84 15.40 0.26
C MET A 215 -0.26 16.45 0.30
N ALA A 216 0.00 17.66 -0.20
CA ALA A 216 -1.02 18.70 -0.32
C ALA A 216 -2.18 18.26 -1.22
N LEU A 217 -1.87 17.55 -2.31
CA LEU A 217 -2.90 16.97 -3.18
C LEU A 217 -3.65 15.84 -2.49
N ALA A 218 -2.98 14.94 -1.79
CA ALA A 218 -3.62 13.84 -1.04
C ALA A 218 -4.63 14.38 -0.02
N GLU A 219 -4.26 15.41 0.76
CA GLU A 219 -5.17 16.09 1.69
C GLU A 219 -6.35 16.74 0.95
N LYS A 220 -6.08 17.47 -0.15
CA LYS A 220 -7.12 18.11 -0.98
C LYS A 220 -8.10 17.11 -1.58
N LEU A 221 -7.64 15.93 -1.95
CA LEU A 221 -8.48 14.87 -2.51
C LEU A 221 -9.19 14.03 -1.43
N GLY A 222 -8.86 14.22 -0.14
CA GLY A 222 -9.45 13.47 0.97
C GLY A 222 -8.94 12.02 1.05
N ILE A 223 -7.73 11.75 0.57
CA ILE A 223 -7.09 10.43 0.71
C ILE A 223 -6.89 10.14 2.19
N LYS A 224 -7.34 8.96 2.61
CA LYS A 224 -7.48 8.66 4.03
C LYS A 224 -6.20 8.17 4.69
N TYR A 225 -5.42 7.36 3.99
CA TYR A 225 -4.20 6.77 4.51
C TYR A 225 -3.03 6.99 3.54
N CYS A 226 -1.90 7.38 4.10
CA CYS A 226 -0.63 7.53 3.40
C CYS A 226 0.40 6.63 4.10
N ALA A 227 0.78 5.51 3.49
CA ALA A 227 1.69 4.54 4.09
C ALA A 227 3.11 4.68 3.52
N VAL A 228 4.06 4.97 4.40
CA VAL A 228 5.49 5.07 4.06
C VAL A 228 6.03 3.68 3.78
N GLU A 229 6.66 3.50 2.63
CA GLU A 229 7.30 2.25 2.23
C GLU A 229 8.64 2.51 1.55
N GLN A 230 9.63 1.66 1.86
CA GLN A 230 10.92 1.60 1.20
C GLN A 230 11.35 0.14 1.06
N ASP A 231 11.38 -0.40 -0.17
CA ASP A 231 11.61 -1.84 -0.39
C ASP A 231 13.05 -2.27 -0.12
N ASP A 232 14.02 -1.37 -0.34
CA ASP A 232 15.44 -1.57 -0.06
C ASP A 232 16.02 -0.28 0.54
N CYS A 233 16.70 -0.43 1.67
CA CYS A 233 17.40 0.66 2.35
C CYS A 233 18.92 0.68 2.04
N TYR A 234 19.39 -0.16 1.12
CA TYR A 234 20.78 -0.18 0.62
C TYR A 234 21.83 -0.25 1.74
N GLY A 235 21.55 -1.05 2.76
CA GLY A 235 22.45 -1.26 3.91
C GLY A 235 22.24 -0.28 5.07
N GLU A 236 21.39 0.72 4.94
CA GLU A 236 20.91 1.52 6.07
C GLU A 236 19.92 0.72 6.94
N ASN A 237 19.80 1.09 8.21
CA ASN A 237 18.81 0.49 9.08
C ASN A 237 17.39 0.93 8.64
N PRO A 238 16.47 0.02 8.30
CA PRO A 238 15.15 0.40 7.80
C PRO A 238 14.28 1.14 8.83
N PHE A 239 14.53 0.97 10.13
CA PHE A 239 13.83 1.76 11.15
C PHE A 239 14.31 3.22 11.15
N ASP A 240 15.61 3.48 10.90
CA ASP A 240 16.12 4.84 10.76
C ASP A 240 15.57 5.50 9.50
N CYS A 241 15.42 4.76 8.40
CA CYS A 241 14.76 5.24 7.17
C CYS A 241 13.28 5.60 7.43
N LEU A 242 12.55 4.74 8.15
CA LEU A 242 11.17 5.04 8.57
C LEU A 242 11.08 6.28 9.46
N ALA A 243 11.97 6.40 10.45
CA ALA A 243 11.99 7.55 11.36
C ALA A 243 12.25 8.87 10.60
N ARG A 244 13.25 8.90 9.71
CA ARG A 244 13.55 10.08 8.88
C ARG A 244 12.37 10.43 7.95
N SER A 245 11.76 9.43 7.32
CA SER A 245 10.56 9.63 6.49
C SER A 245 9.43 10.28 7.30
N ARG A 246 9.21 9.79 8.54
CA ARG A 246 8.20 10.35 9.44
C ARG A 246 8.51 11.80 9.83
N ASP A 247 9.78 12.09 10.13
CA ASP A 247 10.21 13.43 10.51
C ASP A 247 10.13 14.42 9.34
N ASN A 248 10.43 13.98 8.12
CA ASN A 248 10.25 14.82 6.93
C ASN A 248 8.78 15.14 6.69
N LEU A 249 7.88 14.15 6.83
CA LEU A 249 6.43 14.38 6.74
C LEU A 249 5.92 15.32 7.83
N LYS A 250 6.43 15.25 9.07
CA LYS A 250 6.12 16.22 10.13
C LYS A 250 6.55 17.64 9.76
N LYS A 251 7.75 17.82 9.15
CA LYS A 251 8.22 19.13 8.67
C LYS A 251 7.32 19.70 7.57
N MET A 252 6.74 18.84 6.72
CA MET A 252 5.73 19.19 5.72
C MET A 252 4.35 19.47 6.35
N GLY A 253 4.19 19.25 7.66
CA GLY A 253 2.95 19.49 8.39
C GLY A 253 2.03 18.26 8.56
N TYR A 254 2.52 17.04 8.32
CA TYR A 254 1.71 15.80 8.39
C TYR A 254 2.12 14.85 9.50
#